data_6d45e42be86671b823082f505ed241c5
#
_entry.id   6d45e42be86671b823082f505ed241c5
#
_cell.length_a   1.000
_cell.length_b   1.000
_cell.length_c   1.000
_cell.angle_alpha   90.00
_cell.angle_beta   90.00
_cell.angle_gamma   90.00
#
_symmetry.space_group_name_H-M   'P 1'
#
loop_
_entity.id
_entity.type
_entity.pdbx_description
1 polymer ?
#
loop_
_entity_poly.entity_id
_entity_poly.type
_entity_poly.pdbx_seq_one_letter_code
_entity_poly.pdbx_strand_id
1 'polypeptide(L)'
;MATARPRAKRSPSNGKAVRFMDRLQEIGMFFQKRSPQHQTMRRLARRLKKAGIPYAVMGAMAVNAHGAERTTKDVDILLTADGLERFRREFVGKENEQFEGRPRRFVERQSGVTVDCLVTGRFPGTGKPGPLAFPDPTEASQEIEKIRVLTLPQLIQLKLAARRYYDFGDVVFLIRIHNLDVEFLKQLHASVHKDFNECLEEKKREDEYLAREG
;
A
#
# COMPACT_ATOMS: atom_id res chain seq x y z
N MET A 1 -43.72 -27.97 -2.68
CA MET A 1 -43.89 -26.56 -2.28
C MET A 1 -42.60 -26.10 -1.64
N ALA A 2 -41.79 -25.30 -2.34
CA ALA A 2 -40.51 -24.77 -1.87
C ALA A 2 -40.74 -23.37 -1.32
N THR A 3 -40.51 -23.19 -0.02
CA THR A 3 -40.65 -21.91 0.68
C THR A 3 -39.39 -21.05 0.40
N ALA A 4 -39.58 -19.97 -0.33
CA ALA A 4 -38.55 -18.95 -0.59
C ALA A 4 -38.17 -18.22 0.71
N ARG A 5 -36.89 -18.23 1.08
CA ARG A 5 -36.35 -17.41 2.18
C ARG A 5 -36.33 -15.93 1.78
N PRO A 6 -36.76 -15.03 2.65
CA PRO A 6 -36.72 -13.59 2.34
C PRO A 6 -35.27 -13.05 2.24
N ARG A 7 -35.03 -12.35 1.17
CA ARG A 7 -33.78 -11.62 0.87
C ARG A 7 -33.60 -10.48 1.89
N ALA A 8 -32.58 -10.55 2.71
CA ALA A 8 -32.23 -9.48 3.64
C ALA A 8 -32.00 -8.18 2.88
N LYS A 9 -32.75 -7.14 3.20
CA LYS A 9 -32.57 -5.78 2.67
C LYS A 9 -31.24 -5.23 3.21
N ARG A 10 -30.32 -4.91 2.32
CA ARG A 10 -29.12 -4.13 2.66
C ARG A 10 -29.57 -2.76 3.16
N SER A 11 -29.24 -2.44 4.39
CA SER A 11 -29.36 -1.08 4.92
C SER A 11 -28.43 -0.18 4.10
N PRO A 12 -28.89 1.01 3.64
CA PRO A 12 -27.97 1.97 3.03
C PRO A 12 -27.00 2.43 4.12
N SER A 13 -25.69 2.30 3.85
CA SER A 13 -24.66 2.91 4.69
C SER A 13 -24.93 4.42 4.71
N ASN A 14 -25.34 4.92 5.86
CA ASN A 14 -25.50 6.35 6.11
C ASN A 14 -24.11 7.00 6.13
N GLY A 15 -23.51 7.20 4.96
CA GLY A 15 -22.32 8.01 4.77
C GLY A 15 -22.69 9.46 5.08
N LYS A 16 -22.52 9.89 6.33
CA LYS A 16 -22.56 11.32 6.64
C LYS A 16 -21.58 12.03 5.70
N ALA A 17 -22.07 12.98 4.92
CA ALA A 17 -21.20 13.82 4.10
C ALA A 17 -20.19 14.49 5.03
N VAL A 18 -18.92 14.09 4.93
CA VAL A 18 -17.83 14.68 5.69
C VAL A 18 -17.70 16.13 5.22
N ARG A 19 -17.76 17.08 6.15
CA ARG A 19 -17.64 18.52 5.84
C ARG A 19 -16.30 18.77 5.17
N PHE A 20 -16.26 19.71 4.24
CA PHE A 20 -15.03 20.08 3.52
C PHE A 20 -13.86 20.41 4.47
N MET A 21 -14.11 21.17 5.52
CA MET A 21 -13.10 21.53 6.53
C MET A 21 -12.57 20.33 7.31
N ASP A 22 -13.44 19.34 7.61
CA ASP A 22 -13.02 18.10 8.28
C ASP A 22 -12.04 17.30 7.37
N ARG A 23 -12.31 17.27 6.07
CA ARG A 23 -11.41 16.63 5.09
C ARG A 23 -10.07 17.34 4.98
N LEU A 24 -10.05 18.68 4.96
CA LEU A 24 -8.79 19.44 4.96
C LEU A 24 -7.97 19.18 6.22
N GLN A 25 -8.62 19.09 7.37
CA GLN A 25 -7.95 18.75 8.62
C GLN A 25 -7.39 17.33 8.62
N GLU A 26 -8.14 16.35 8.10
CA GLU A 26 -7.65 14.96 7.91
C GLU A 26 -6.40 14.92 7.02
N ILE A 27 -6.42 15.66 5.89
CA ILE A 27 -5.28 15.78 4.98
C ILE A 27 -4.09 16.42 5.69
N GLY A 28 -4.30 17.52 6.42
CA GLY A 28 -3.25 18.18 7.21
C GLY A 28 -2.62 17.25 8.24
N MET A 29 -3.43 16.49 8.99
CA MET A 29 -2.91 15.48 9.92
C MET A 29 -2.14 14.37 9.23
N PHE A 30 -2.55 14.02 8.00
CA PHE A 30 -1.85 13.00 7.22
C PHE A 30 -0.43 13.46 6.89
N PHE A 31 -0.26 14.65 6.34
CA PHE A 31 1.08 15.21 6.00
C PHE A 31 1.95 15.46 7.23
N GLN A 32 1.34 15.73 8.38
CA GLN A 32 2.07 15.81 9.66
C GLN A 32 2.44 14.43 10.25
N LYS A 33 2.21 13.31 9.53
CA LYS A 33 2.42 11.93 10.01
C LYS A 33 1.66 11.62 11.33
N ARG A 34 0.55 12.27 11.58
CA ARG A 34 -0.31 12.13 12.77
C ARG A 34 -1.67 11.48 12.50
N SER A 35 -1.95 11.14 11.24
CA SER A 35 -3.22 10.52 10.86
C SER A 35 -3.42 9.14 11.52
N PRO A 36 -4.67 8.66 11.58
CA PRO A 36 -4.98 7.32 12.06
C PRO A 36 -4.18 6.23 11.33
N GLN A 37 -3.94 6.38 10.01
CA GLN A 37 -3.14 5.45 9.21
C GLN A 37 -1.69 5.36 9.69
N HIS A 38 -1.03 6.48 9.93
CA HIS A 38 0.33 6.51 10.46
C HIS A 38 0.43 5.89 11.86
N GLN A 39 -0.55 6.18 12.71
CA GLN A 39 -0.60 5.60 14.04
C GLN A 39 -0.82 4.08 13.99
N THR A 40 -1.73 3.61 13.11
CA THR A 40 -1.99 2.18 12.88
C THR A 40 -0.74 1.50 12.36
N MET A 41 -0.08 2.05 11.34
CA MET A 41 1.17 1.52 10.80
C MET A 41 2.24 1.36 11.90
N ARG A 42 2.44 2.38 12.74
CA ARG A 42 3.42 2.31 13.85
C ARG A 42 3.06 1.27 14.89
N ARG A 43 1.78 1.15 15.27
CA ARG A 43 1.33 0.11 16.22
C ARG A 43 1.52 -1.28 15.65
N LEU A 44 1.11 -1.46 14.38
CA LEU A 44 1.24 -2.71 13.66
C LEU A 44 2.70 -3.15 13.55
N ALA A 45 3.59 -2.25 13.11
CA ALA A 45 5.01 -2.51 13.01
C ALA A 45 5.63 -2.97 14.35
N ARG A 46 5.27 -2.29 15.46
CA ARG A 46 5.73 -2.68 16.80
C ARG A 46 5.21 -4.06 17.22
N ARG A 47 3.94 -4.37 16.95
CA ARG A 47 3.33 -5.66 17.29
C ARG A 47 3.98 -6.80 16.49
N LEU A 48 4.14 -6.62 15.18
CA LEU A 48 4.78 -7.62 14.32
C LEU A 48 6.24 -7.86 14.73
N LYS A 49 7.00 -6.79 15.01
CA LYS A 49 8.37 -6.90 15.51
C LYS A 49 8.44 -7.66 16.85
N LYS A 50 7.55 -7.34 17.80
CA LYS A 50 7.48 -8.03 19.10
C LYS A 50 7.12 -9.51 18.95
N ALA A 51 6.22 -9.84 18.02
CA ALA A 51 5.82 -11.21 17.72
C ALA A 51 6.86 -11.98 16.87
N GLY A 52 7.92 -11.33 16.41
CA GLY A 52 8.90 -11.94 15.50
C GLY A 52 8.28 -12.36 14.17
N ILE A 53 7.28 -11.62 13.68
CA ILE A 53 6.64 -11.85 12.37
C ILE A 53 7.33 -10.94 11.35
N PRO A 54 8.05 -11.49 10.35
CA PRO A 54 8.64 -10.70 9.27
C PRO A 54 7.56 -9.98 8.47
N TYR A 55 7.81 -8.71 8.18
CA TYR A 55 6.87 -7.87 7.42
C TYR A 55 7.60 -6.80 6.62
N ALA A 56 6.92 -6.25 5.61
CA ALA A 56 7.29 -4.99 4.98
C ALA A 56 6.03 -4.13 4.75
N VAL A 57 6.09 -2.85 5.09
CA VAL A 57 5.08 -1.88 4.67
C VAL A 57 5.21 -1.66 3.17
N MET A 58 4.09 -1.62 2.47
CA MET A 58 4.03 -1.38 1.03
C MET A 58 2.91 -0.40 0.66
N GLY A 59 2.48 -0.37 -0.60
CA GLY A 59 1.41 0.52 -1.05
C GLY A 59 1.73 2.00 -0.88
N ALA A 60 0.72 2.81 -0.61
CA ALA A 60 0.87 4.26 -0.49
C ALA A 60 1.71 4.69 0.73
N MET A 61 1.66 3.93 1.84
CA MET A 61 2.49 4.25 3.01
C MET A 61 3.99 4.05 2.72
N ALA A 62 4.35 3.07 1.87
CA ALA A 62 5.74 2.92 1.41
C ALA A 62 6.15 4.05 0.46
N VAL A 63 5.27 4.49 -0.45
CA VAL A 63 5.50 5.67 -1.31
C VAL A 63 5.82 6.90 -0.46
N ASN A 64 5.05 7.12 0.62
CA ASN A 64 5.30 8.22 1.56
C ASN A 64 6.61 8.06 2.35
N ALA A 65 6.96 6.84 2.73
CA ALA A 65 8.23 6.57 3.41
C ALA A 65 9.45 6.86 2.51
N HIS A 66 9.27 6.74 1.19
CA HIS A 66 10.26 7.14 0.18
C HIS A 66 10.18 8.61 -0.24
N GLY A 67 9.48 9.47 0.52
CA GLY A 67 9.50 10.92 0.36
C GLY A 67 8.33 11.52 -0.42
N ALA A 68 7.41 10.72 -0.95
CA ALA A 68 6.23 11.23 -1.64
C ALA A 68 5.15 11.72 -0.66
N GLU A 69 4.27 12.58 -1.13
CA GLU A 69 3.12 13.08 -0.38
C GLU A 69 1.81 12.55 -0.98
N ARG A 70 1.39 11.38 -0.52
CA ARG A 70 0.18 10.73 -1.00
C ARG A 70 -0.71 10.27 0.13
N THR A 71 -1.98 10.72 0.15
CA THR A 71 -2.96 10.25 1.13
C THR A 71 -3.42 8.83 0.85
N THR A 72 -3.74 8.08 1.91
CA THR A 72 -4.35 6.75 1.82
C THR A 72 -5.35 6.54 2.95
N LYS A 73 -6.26 5.58 2.77
CA LYS A 73 -7.26 5.18 3.78
C LYS A 73 -6.91 3.89 4.49
N ASP A 74 -5.91 3.17 4.00
CA ASP A 74 -5.50 1.84 4.43
C ASP A 74 -4.01 1.74 4.69
N VAL A 75 -3.61 0.65 5.30
CA VAL A 75 -2.21 0.26 5.52
C VAL A 75 -2.00 -1.09 4.85
N ASP A 76 -1.12 -1.13 3.85
CA ASP A 76 -0.73 -2.35 3.16
C ASP A 76 0.53 -2.93 3.79
N ILE A 77 0.51 -4.22 4.14
CA ILE A 77 1.68 -4.96 4.62
C ILE A 77 1.90 -6.23 3.82
N LEU A 78 3.15 -6.53 3.56
CA LEU A 78 3.59 -7.78 2.97
C LEU A 78 4.01 -8.74 4.10
N LEU A 79 3.49 -9.96 4.04
CA LEU A 79 3.79 -11.05 4.97
C LEU A 79 4.13 -12.33 4.18
N THR A 80 4.83 -13.27 4.81
CA THR A 80 4.85 -14.65 4.33
C THR A 80 3.51 -15.34 4.61
N ALA A 81 3.27 -16.51 4.03
CA ALA A 81 2.06 -17.29 4.33
C ALA A 81 1.97 -17.66 5.82
N ASP A 82 3.09 -18.15 6.40
CA ASP A 82 3.19 -18.40 7.84
C ASP A 82 2.98 -17.12 8.66
N GLY A 83 3.58 -16.02 8.23
CA GLY A 83 3.41 -14.72 8.88
C GLY A 83 1.95 -14.27 8.94
N LEU A 84 1.17 -14.50 7.88
CA LEU A 84 -0.28 -14.21 7.88
C LEU A 84 -1.05 -15.11 8.85
N GLU A 85 -0.74 -16.43 8.92
CA GLU A 85 -1.40 -17.33 9.86
C GLU A 85 -1.06 -16.96 11.32
N ARG A 86 0.20 -16.61 11.59
CA ARG A 86 0.61 -16.09 12.91
C ARG A 86 -0.07 -14.77 13.24
N PHE A 87 -0.18 -13.84 12.27
CA PHE A 87 -0.92 -12.60 12.43
C PHE A 87 -2.38 -12.86 12.84
N ARG A 88 -3.05 -13.80 12.17
CA ARG A 88 -4.44 -14.18 12.50
C ARG A 88 -4.55 -14.71 13.93
N ARG A 89 -3.71 -15.67 14.27
CA ARG A 89 -3.73 -16.31 15.60
C ARG A 89 -3.46 -15.33 16.74
N GLU A 90 -2.55 -14.38 16.52
CA GLU A 90 -2.08 -13.50 17.59
C GLU A 90 -2.93 -12.24 17.74
N PHE A 91 -3.46 -11.68 16.63
CA PHE A 91 -4.05 -10.35 16.63
C PHE A 91 -5.54 -10.30 16.25
N VAL A 92 -6.07 -11.29 15.53
CA VAL A 92 -7.49 -11.29 15.15
C VAL A 92 -8.35 -11.68 16.34
N GLY A 93 -9.48 -10.98 16.51
CA GLY A 93 -10.32 -11.11 17.70
C GLY A 93 -9.87 -10.27 18.90
N LYS A 94 -8.66 -9.71 18.84
CA LYS A 94 -8.07 -8.82 19.87
C LYS A 94 -7.94 -7.39 19.32
N GLU A 95 -6.80 -7.10 18.70
CA GLU A 95 -6.50 -5.76 18.15
C GLU A 95 -7.07 -5.54 16.75
N ASN A 96 -7.35 -6.60 16.03
CA ASN A 96 -7.87 -6.55 14.66
C ASN A 96 -9.11 -7.42 14.53
N GLU A 97 -10.01 -7.01 13.63
CA GLU A 97 -11.15 -7.81 13.18
C GLU A 97 -10.96 -8.16 11.71
N GLN A 98 -11.35 -9.38 11.33
CA GLN A 98 -11.32 -9.77 9.94
C GLN A 98 -12.48 -9.12 9.20
N PHE A 99 -12.20 -8.53 8.03
CA PHE A 99 -13.24 -7.97 7.18
C PHE A 99 -14.05 -9.10 6.55
N GLU A 100 -15.38 -9.04 6.66
CA GLU A 100 -16.27 -10.07 6.15
C GLU A 100 -16.06 -10.31 4.65
N GLY A 101 -15.95 -11.59 4.25
CA GLY A 101 -15.73 -12.01 2.87
C GLY A 101 -14.33 -11.70 2.30
N ARG A 102 -13.41 -11.13 3.10
CA ARG A 102 -12.06 -10.78 2.65
C ARG A 102 -10.99 -11.32 3.59
N PRO A 103 -10.48 -12.53 3.34
CA PRO A 103 -9.63 -13.26 4.31
C PRO A 103 -8.27 -12.61 4.58
N ARG A 104 -7.84 -11.63 3.81
CA ARG A 104 -6.56 -10.92 3.98
C ARG A 104 -6.73 -9.43 4.29
N ARG A 105 -7.97 -9.00 4.56
CA ARG A 105 -8.29 -7.64 4.95
C ARG A 105 -8.80 -7.63 6.37
N PHE A 106 -8.26 -6.75 7.17
CA PHE A 106 -8.57 -6.60 8.59
C PHE A 106 -8.88 -5.13 8.90
N VAL A 107 -9.56 -4.90 10.01
CA VAL A 107 -9.81 -3.56 10.54
C VAL A 107 -9.14 -3.47 11.91
N GLU A 108 -8.27 -2.48 12.11
CA GLU A 108 -7.70 -2.23 13.43
C GLU A 108 -8.75 -1.62 14.35
N ARG A 109 -9.06 -2.26 15.47
CA ARG A 109 -10.15 -1.86 16.36
C ARG A 109 -9.99 -0.45 16.95
N GLN A 110 -8.76 -0.05 17.23
CA GLN A 110 -8.49 1.23 17.88
C GLN A 110 -8.74 2.43 16.95
N SER A 111 -8.46 2.31 15.67
CA SER A 111 -8.53 3.41 14.72
C SER A 111 -9.63 3.27 13.66
N GLY A 112 -10.15 2.06 13.49
CA GLY A 112 -11.03 1.71 12.36
C GLY A 112 -10.31 1.64 11.00
N VAL A 113 -8.98 1.79 10.98
CA VAL A 113 -8.20 1.75 9.74
C VAL A 113 -8.11 0.33 9.19
N THR A 114 -8.33 0.20 7.91
CA THR A 114 -8.19 -1.06 7.19
C THR A 114 -6.71 -1.43 7.03
N VAL A 115 -6.40 -2.70 7.28
CA VAL A 115 -5.08 -3.31 7.05
C VAL A 115 -5.22 -4.39 6.00
N ASP A 116 -4.53 -4.24 4.87
CA ASP A 116 -4.48 -5.24 3.80
C ASP A 116 -3.17 -6.03 3.90
N CYS A 117 -3.30 -7.35 4.04
CA CYS A 117 -2.17 -8.27 4.07
C CYS A 117 -1.94 -8.88 2.69
N LEU A 118 -0.85 -8.48 2.05
CA LEU A 118 -0.33 -9.09 0.83
C LEU A 118 0.56 -10.28 1.23
N VAL A 119 0.65 -11.29 0.37
CA VAL A 119 1.35 -12.54 0.74
C VAL A 119 2.42 -12.86 -0.29
N THR A 120 3.63 -13.15 0.18
CA THR A 120 4.76 -13.63 -0.63
C THR A 120 4.31 -14.73 -1.62
N GLY A 121 4.81 -14.67 -2.85
CA GLY A 121 4.48 -15.62 -3.91
C GLY A 121 3.15 -15.37 -4.61
N ARG A 122 2.30 -14.46 -4.11
CA ARG A 122 1.12 -14.00 -4.85
C ARG A 122 1.48 -12.85 -5.78
N PHE A 123 0.56 -12.49 -6.67
CA PHE A 123 0.83 -11.54 -7.75
C PHE A 123 0.10 -10.20 -7.53
N PRO A 124 0.72 -9.07 -7.93
CA PRO A 124 0.09 -7.75 -7.85
C PRO A 124 -1.07 -7.59 -8.85
N GLY A 125 -1.78 -6.47 -8.75
CA GLY A 125 -2.86 -6.09 -9.66
C GLY A 125 -4.06 -7.02 -9.54
N THR A 126 -4.35 -7.75 -10.59
CA THR A 126 -5.50 -8.69 -10.65
C THR A 126 -5.28 -9.97 -9.85
N GLY A 127 -4.06 -10.22 -9.35
CA GLY A 127 -3.69 -11.44 -8.66
C GLY A 127 -3.45 -12.65 -9.58
N LYS A 128 -3.54 -12.46 -10.90
CA LYS A 128 -3.21 -13.51 -11.89
C LYS A 128 -1.70 -13.71 -11.94
N PRO A 129 -1.23 -14.96 -12.17
CA PRO A 129 0.20 -15.25 -12.37
C PRO A 129 0.83 -14.33 -13.43
N GLY A 130 2.03 -13.85 -13.12
CA GLY A 130 2.80 -12.94 -13.96
C GLY A 130 4.29 -13.07 -13.65
N PRO A 131 5.15 -12.29 -14.31
CA PRO A 131 6.60 -12.38 -14.15
C PRO A 131 7.10 -11.93 -12.78
N LEU A 132 6.32 -11.13 -12.05
CA LEU A 132 6.68 -10.59 -10.73
C LEU A 132 5.66 -11.02 -9.68
N ALA A 133 6.11 -11.79 -8.70
CA ALA A 133 5.36 -12.11 -7.49
C ALA A 133 5.78 -11.19 -6.33
N PHE A 134 4.98 -11.14 -5.27
CA PHE A 134 5.38 -10.47 -4.03
C PHE A 134 6.57 -11.21 -3.42
N PRO A 135 7.67 -10.49 -3.12
CA PRO A 135 8.91 -11.07 -2.59
C PRO A 135 8.80 -11.48 -1.12
N ASP A 136 9.85 -12.07 -0.57
CA ASP A 136 9.98 -12.24 0.87
C ASP A 136 10.20 -10.86 1.54
N PRO A 137 9.44 -10.52 2.60
CA PRO A 137 9.56 -9.21 3.26
C PRO A 137 10.92 -8.99 3.92
N THR A 138 11.67 -10.03 4.30
CA THR A 138 12.98 -9.89 4.92
C THR A 138 14.05 -9.44 3.94
N GLU A 139 13.99 -9.95 2.71
CA GLU A 139 14.95 -9.67 1.65
C GLU A 139 14.62 -8.36 0.91
N ALA A 140 13.33 -8.09 0.73
CA ALA A 140 12.81 -7.00 -0.09
C ALA A 140 12.61 -5.69 0.67
N SER A 141 12.95 -5.59 1.96
CA SER A 141 12.69 -4.41 2.77
C SER A 141 13.92 -3.83 3.43
N GLN A 142 13.85 -2.55 3.71
CA GLN A 142 14.81 -1.79 4.50
C GLN A 142 14.13 -1.12 5.69
N GLU A 143 14.90 -0.69 6.68
CA GLU A 143 14.37 0.05 7.82
C GLU A 143 14.36 1.55 7.55
N ILE A 144 13.19 2.18 7.63
CA ILE A 144 13.00 3.63 7.58
C ILE A 144 12.23 4.04 8.84
N GLU A 145 12.76 4.95 9.64
CA GLU A 145 12.14 5.41 10.90
C GLU A 145 11.71 4.25 11.82
N LYS A 146 12.53 3.20 11.93
CA LYS A 146 12.27 1.97 12.74
C LYS A 146 11.12 1.09 12.22
N ILE A 147 10.68 1.29 10.98
CA ILE A 147 9.65 0.51 10.30
C ILE A 147 10.27 -0.17 9.09
N ARG A 148 9.98 -1.46 8.89
CA ARG A 148 10.39 -2.20 7.69
C ARG A 148 9.49 -1.80 6.54
N VAL A 149 10.08 -1.27 5.46
CA VAL A 149 9.40 -0.77 4.27
C VAL A 149 10.04 -1.41 3.05
N LEU A 150 9.28 -1.73 2.02
CA LEU A 150 9.85 -2.20 0.75
C LEU A 150 10.96 -1.26 0.28
N THR A 151 12.04 -1.81 -0.24
CA THR A 151 13.09 -1.01 -0.90
C THR A 151 12.51 -0.29 -2.12
N LEU A 152 13.12 0.81 -2.53
CA LEU A 152 12.62 1.62 -3.64
C LEU A 152 12.49 0.80 -4.95
N PRO A 153 13.49 -0.03 -5.36
CA PRO A 153 13.33 -0.87 -6.54
C PRO A 153 12.17 -1.86 -6.43
N GLN A 154 12.01 -2.52 -5.28
CA GLN A 154 10.91 -3.46 -5.06
C GLN A 154 9.54 -2.79 -5.11
N LEU A 155 9.41 -1.60 -4.50
CA LEU A 155 8.19 -0.82 -4.54
C LEU A 155 7.81 -0.42 -5.98
N ILE A 156 8.76 0.12 -6.74
CA ILE A 156 8.56 0.57 -8.12
C ILE A 156 8.14 -0.61 -9.01
N GLN A 157 8.89 -1.71 -9.01
CA GLN A 157 8.56 -2.83 -9.90
C GLN A 157 7.21 -3.50 -9.56
N LEU A 158 6.82 -3.58 -8.30
CA LEU A 158 5.51 -4.12 -7.92
C LEU A 158 4.35 -3.19 -8.31
N LYS A 159 4.57 -1.87 -8.25
CA LYS A 159 3.60 -0.90 -8.75
C LYS A 159 3.40 -1.01 -10.27
N LEU A 160 4.48 -1.04 -11.02
CA LEU A 160 4.42 -1.22 -12.47
C LEU A 160 3.77 -2.57 -12.85
N ALA A 161 4.10 -3.65 -12.14
CA ALA A 161 3.49 -4.96 -12.35
C ALA A 161 1.99 -4.98 -12.00
N ALA A 162 1.50 -4.14 -11.11
CA ALA A 162 0.09 -4.02 -10.78
C ALA A 162 -0.73 -3.33 -11.88
N ARG A 163 -0.10 -2.51 -12.73
CA ARG A 163 -0.65 -1.84 -13.92
C ARG A 163 -1.90 -1.01 -13.66
N ARG A 164 -2.00 -0.38 -12.50
CA ARG A 164 -3.08 0.57 -12.19
C ARG A 164 -2.60 1.99 -12.50
N TYR A 165 -3.45 2.86 -13.02
CA TYR A 165 -3.08 4.25 -13.35
C TYR A 165 -2.47 5.01 -12.16
N TYR A 166 -3.02 4.83 -10.97
CA TYR A 166 -2.46 5.45 -9.76
C TYR A 166 -1.05 4.95 -9.42
N ASP A 167 -0.72 3.69 -9.75
CA ASP A 167 0.61 3.14 -9.50
C ASP A 167 1.65 3.75 -10.44
N PHE A 168 1.29 4.03 -11.70
CA PHE A 168 2.17 4.74 -12.64
C PHE A 168 2.43 6.17 -12.16
N GLY A 169 1.41 6.91 -11.73
CA GLY A 169 1.58 8.24 -11.15
C GLY A 169 2.49 8.24 -9.91
N ASP A 170 2.36 7.25 -9.02
CA ASP A 170 3.26 7.08 -7.89
C ASP A 170 4.71 6.85 -8.35
N VAL A 171 4.94 6.08 -9.43
CA VAL A 171 6.29 5.83 -9.96
C VAL A 171 6.87 7.09 -10.59
N VAL A 172 6.11 7.87 -11.37
CA VAL A 172 6.53 9.17 -11.92
C VAL A 172 6.96 10.10 -10.78
N PHE A 173 6.20 10.13 -9.69
CA PHE A 173 6.52 10.95 -8.52
C PHE A 173 7.82 10.49 -7.82
N LEU A 174 8.00 9.17 -7.64
CA LEU A 174 9.23 8.61 -7.07
C LEU A 174 10.45 8.86 -7.96
N ILE A 175 10.31 8.77 -9.27
CA ILE A 175 11.36 9.12 -10.25
C ILE A 175 11.81 10.57 -10.04
N ARG A 176 10.86 11.51 -9.88
CA ARG A 176 11.16 12.93 -9.65
C ARG A 176 11.88 13.17 -8.34
N ILE A 177 11.38 12.63 -7.23
CA ILE A 177 11.96 12.86 -5.90
C ILE A 177 13.38 12.31 -5.79
N HIS A 178 13.61 11.12 -6.37
CA HIS A 178 14.91 10.43 -6.28
C HIS A 178 15.83 10.72 -7.47
N ASN A 179 15.42 11.58 -8.42
CA ASN A 179 16.16 11.88 -9.65
C ASN A 179 16.59 10.61 -10.40
N LEU A 180 15.67 9.63 -10.49
CA LEU A 180 15.96 8.37 -11.16
C LEU A 180 16.04 8.56 -12.67
N ASP A 181 16.95 7.81 -13.29
CA ASP A 181 17.18 7.79 -14.73
C ASP A 181 17.14 6.36 -15.30
N VAL A 182 17.56 6.21 -16.54
CA VAL A 182 17.61 4.92 -17.24
C VAL A 182 18.53 3.90 -16.55
N GLU A 183 19.54 4.32 -15.84
CA GLU A 183 20.46 3.43 -15.13
C GLU A 183 19.77 2.65 -14.00
N PHE A 184 18.67 3.20 -13.48
CA PHE A 184 17.87 2.53 -12.46
C PHE A 184 17.20 1.23 -12.96
N LEU A 185 17.05 1.06 -14.28
CA LEU A 185 16.57 -0.19 -14.89
C LEU A 185 17.38 -1.42 -14.46
N LYS A 186 18.68 -1.24 -14.19
CA LYS A 186 19.55 -2.32 -13.72
C LYS A 186 19.10 -2.94 -12.39
N GLN A 187 18.29 -2.23 -11.62
CA GLN A 187 17.75 -2.66 -10.34
C GLN A 187 16.33 -3.23 -10.46
N LEU A 188 15.75 -3.19 -11.65
CA LEU A 188 14.37 -3.62 -11.90
C LEU A 188 14.34 -4.90 -12.72
N HIS A 189 13.30 -5.70 -12.51
CA HIS A 189 13.03 -6.86 -13.37
C HIS A 189 12.70 -6.43 -14.80
N ALA A 190 13.24 -7.15 -15.80
CA ALA A 190 13.11 -6.80 -17.22
C ALA A 190 11.66 -6.60 -17.70
N SER A 191 10.70 -7.33 -17.11
CA SER A 191 9.29 -7.23 -17.48
C SER A 191 8.64 -5.86 -17.26
N VAL A 192 9.25 -4.99 -16.44
CA VAL A 192 8.73 -3.64 -16.15
C VAL A 192 9.58 -2.53 -16.77
N HIS A 193 10.64 -2.85 -17.52
CA HIS A 193 11.53 -1.85 -18.13
C HIS A 193 10.79 -0.91 -19.08
N LYS A 194 9.87 -1.46 -19.90
CA LYS A 194 9.05 -0.63 -20.81
C LYS A 194 8.20 0.37 -20.02
N ASP A 195 7.47 -0.13 -19.03
CA ASP A 195 6.58 0.70 -18.21
C ASP A 195 7.38 1.77 -17.41
N PHE A 196 8.59 1.43 -16.94
CA PHE A 196 9.47 2.39 -16.28
C PHE A 196 9.95 3.50 -17.22
N ASN A 197 10.35 3.15 -18.46
CA ASN A 197 10.71 4.12 -19.48
C ASN A 197 9.54 5.05 -19.83
N GLU A 198 8.30 4.53 -19.91
CA GLU A 198 7.10 5.34 -20.10
C GLU A 198 6.93 6.36 -18.95
N CYS A 199 7.21 5.97 -17.71
CA CYS A 199 7.19 6.88 -16.57
C CYS A 199 8.31 7.95 -16.63
N LEU A 200 9.50 7.61 -17.11
CA LEU A 200 10.58 8.59 -17.35
C LEU A 200 10.19 9.65 -18.38
N GLU A 201 9.60 9.21 -19.48
CA GLU A 201 9.09 10.12 -20.53
C GLU A 201 7.93 11.00 -20.02
N GLU A 202 7.05 10.45 -19.20
CA GLU A 202 5.98 11.23 -18.57
C GLU A 202 6.53 12.31 -17.65
N LYS A 203 7.46 11.95 -16.76
CA LYS A 203 8.17 12.92 -15.89
C LYS A 203 8.80 14.06 -16.70
N LYS A 204 9.45 13.73 -17.83
CA LYS A 204 10.05 14.73 -18.71
C LYS A 204 9.02 15.66 -19.34
N ARG A 205 7.89 15.12 -19.83
CA ARG A 205 6.78 15.94 -20.39
C ARG A 205 6.20 16.90 -19.36
N GLU A 206 5.98 16.42 -18.13
CA GLU A 206 5.48 17.27 -17.04
C GLU A 206 6.48 18.37 -16.68
N ASP A 207 7.77 18.09 -16.63
CA ASP A 207 8.81 19.08 -16.33
C ASP A 207 8.92 20.15 -17.45
N GLU A 208 8.83 19.73 -18.72
CA GLU A 208 8.80 20.65 -19.87
C GLU A 208 7.55 21.55 -19.86
N TYR A 209 6.41 21.02 -19.47
CA TYR A 209 5.17 21.80 -19.30
C TYR A 209 5.33 22.85 -18.20
N LEU A 210 5.79 22.46 -17.03
CA LEU A 210 6.00 23.38 -15.91
C LEU A 210 7.04 24.48 -16.24
N ALA A 211 8.09 24.15 -17.00
CA ALA A 211 9.12 25.13 -17.40
C ALA A 211 8.59 26.16 -18.42
N ARG A 212 7.48 25.88 -19.13
CA ARG A 212 6.86 26.83 -20.08
C ARG A 212 5.85 27.78 -19.41
N GLU A 213 5.28 27.37 -18.28
CA GLU A 213 4.23 28.11 -17.56
C GLU A 213 4.80 28.99 -16.43
N GLY A 214 6.06 28.81 -16.03
CA GLY A 214 6.76 29.57 -14.97
C GLY A 214 7.79 30.54 -15.53
#